data_5c95b03ea3c8546450c73a6608a68414
#
_entry.id   5c95b03ea3c8546450c73a6608a68414
#
_cell.length_a   1.000
_cell.length_b   1.000
_cell.length_c   1.000
_cell.angle_alpha   90.00
_cell.angle_beta   90.00
_cell.angle_gamma   90.00
#
_symmetry.space_group_name_H-M   'P 1'
#
loop_
_entity.id
_entity.type
_entity.pdbx_description
1 polymer ?
#
loop_
_entity_poly.entity_id
_entity_poly.type
_entity_poly.pdbx_seq_one_letter_code
_entity_poly.pdbx_strand_id
1 'polypeptide(L)'
;MNYKKTKIVIAIIVFLVLGLAAFAGLLYYQNAENKAAEIAQQKALEQQAKEAAMAAEKERQAAEKQAYELADHVYSHRGASSDEIEHTFAAYDKAIAQGSHNIEQDLVISADGTLYISHDLTSDRIAGSGGAFSSMTDSQIDALTTSDGQKILKLSDVFDKYGKSVKYIIELKSSDSRTVDAFRDVVDKYDMKDQIVVQCLELQALKDLEEYYPDMPKLYIVKDQSSFDYGLTKEYVDIIGVRKNLMSSSNCDKAHDCGKDFNAWTLDTDDEIISAIKMGADSYFTNHTDRAIELEKEYRNNEE
;
A
#
# COMPACT_ATOMS: atom_id res chain seq x y z
N MET A 1 85.17 22.24 54.96
CA MET A 1 84.36 21.37 54.05
C MET A 1 84.86 21.58 52.63
N ASN A 2 85.23 20.56 51.87
CA ASN A 2 86.09 20.68 50.69
C ASN A 2 85.27 21.23 49.48
N TYR A 3 85.46 22.48 49.09
CA TYR A 3 84.74 23.24 48.03
C TYR A 3 84.58 22.46 46.70
N LYS A 4 85.52 21.58 46.35
CA LYS A 4 85.45 20.68 45.21
C LYS A 4 84.29 19.63 45.35
N LYS A 5 84.13 19.02 46.55
CA LYS A 5 83.05 18.04 46.82
C LYS A 5 81.64 18.66 46.71
N THR A 6 81.50 19.89 47.18
CA THR A 6 80.18 20.62 47.10
C THR A 6 79.81 20.93 45.65
N LYS A 7 80.78 21.33 44.80
CA LYS A 7 80.50 21.55 43.36
C LYS A 7 80.11 20.28 42.62
N ILE A 8 80.72 19.14 42.93
CA ILE A 8 80.31 17.83 42.30
C ILE A 8 78.94 17.41 42.76
N VAL A 9 78.60 17.57 44.02
CA VAL A 9 77.26 17.26 44.53
C VAL A 9 76.21 18.14 43.85
N ILE A 10 76.44 19.44 43.71
CA ILE A 10 75.47 20.34 43.01
C ILE A 10 75.32 19.94 41.52
N ALA A 11 76.45 19.62 40.85
CA ALA A 11 76.36 19.18 39.44
C ALA A 11 75.56 17.88 39.26
N ILE A 12 75.68 16.90 40.16
CA ILE A 12 74.95 15.67 40.18
C ILE A 12 73.43 15.96 40.39
N ILE A 13 73.09 16.85 41.37
CA ILE A 13 71.73 17.24 41.64
C ILE A 13 71.09 17.92 40.41
N VAL A 14 71.81 18.85 39.77
CA VAL A 14 71.36 19.52 38.56
C VAL A 14 71.12 18.51 37.42
N PHE A 15 72.03 17.55 37.25
CA PHE A 15 71.88 16.51 36.24
C PHE A 15 70.66 15.60 36.49
N LEU A 16 70.43 15.24 37.76
CA LEU A 16 69.22 14.46 38.14
C LEU A 16 67.98 15.24 37.96
N VAL A 17 67.89 16.52 38.28
CA VAL A 17 66.72 17.37 38.06
C VAL A 17 66.44 17.55 36.58
N LEU A 18 67.45 17.76 35.74
CA LEU A 18 67.26 17.84 34.28
C LEU A 18 66.85 16.51 33.69
N GLY A 19 67.34 15.38 34.16
CA GLY A 19 66.94 14.04 33.77
C GLY A 19 65.44 13.73 34.12
N LEU A 20 65.06 14.12 35.35
CA LEU A 20 63.64 13.97 35.78
C LEU A 20 62.69 14.88 34.97
N ALA A 21 63.12 16.11 34.67
CA ALA A 21 62.32 17.02 33.83
C ALA A 21 62.19 16.50 32.39
N ALA A 22 63.27 15.97 31.80
CA ALA A 22 63.20 15.35 30.46
C ALA A 22 62.32 14.09 30.45
N PHE A 23 62.40 13.24 31.49
CA PHE A 23 61.54 12.06 31.63
C PHE A 23 60.08 12.42 31.81
N ALA A 24 59.77 13.42 32.63
CA ALA A 24 58.41 13.92 32.81
C ALA A 24 57.82 14.51 31.48
N GLY A 25 58.62 15.23 30.71
CA GLY A 25 58.31 15.74 29.39
C GLY A 25 57.98 14.62 28.39
N LEU A 26 58.79 13.54 28.41
CA LEU A 26 58.55 12.37 27.57
C LEU A 26 57.27 11.65 27.93
N LEU A 27 57.00 11.47 29.20
CA LEU A 27 55.71 10.88 29.67
C LEU A 27 54.49 11.74 29.30
N TYR A 28 54.63 13.07 29.43
CA TYR A 28 53.58 13.99 29.01
C TYR A 28 53.28 13.89 27.49
N TYR A 29 54.33 13.83 26.67
CA TYR A 29 54.22 13.69 25.23
C TYR A 29 53.58 12.37 24.84
N GLN A 30 54.00 11.23 25.42
CA GLN A 30 53.38 9.93 25.18
C GLN A 30 51.90 9.90 25.59
N ASN A 31 51.55 10.51 26.71
CA ASN A 31 50.17 10.60 27.17
C ASN A 31 49.28 11.43 26.21
N ALA A 32 49.85 12.52 25.66
CA ALA A 32 49.17 13.35 24.68
C ALA A 32 48.92 12.60 23.35
N GLU A 33 49.91 11.84 22.86
CA GLU A 33 49.78 10.99 21.67
C GLU A 33 48.75 9.88 21.88
N ASN A 34 48.76 9.18 23.01
CA ASN A 34 47.78 8.15 23.34
C ASN A 34 46.33 8.71 23.36
N LYS A 35 46.14 9.86 23.99
CA LYS A 35 44.86 10.55 24.05
C LYS A 35 44.37 11.00 22.67
N ALA A 36 45.25 11.47 21.81
CA ALA A 36 44.95 11.82 20.44
C ALA A 36 44.56 10.60 19.62
N ALA A 37 45.23 9.46 19.81
CA ALA A 37 44.88 8.19 19.16
C ALA A 37 43.50 7.65 19.61
N GLU A 38 43.21 7.72 20.92
CA GLU A 38 41.89 7.36 21.46
C GLU A 38 40.76 8.21 20.86
N ILE A 39 40.94 9.53 20.78
CA ILE A 39 39.97 10.45 20.17
C ILE A 39 39.78 10.13 18.67
N ALA A 40 40.87 9.85 17.96
CA ALA A 40 40.80 9.49 16.54
C ALA A 40 40.04 8.17 16.33
N GLN A 41 40.30 7.17 17.18
CA GLN A 41 39.62 5.88 17.15
C GLN A 41 38.13 6.05 17.46
N GLN A 42 37.79 6.85 18.48
CA GLN A 42 36.38 7.12 18.80
C GLN A 42 35.65 7.81 17.65
N LYS A 43 36.25 8.82 17.02
CA LYS A 43 35.69 9.48 15.85
C LYS A 43 35.48 8.52 14.65
N ALA A 44 36.43 7.62 14.43
CA ALA A 44 36.32 6.62 13.38
C ALA A 44 35.18 5.65 13.65
N LEU A 45 35.00 5.20 14.91
CA LEU A 45 33.86 4.37 15.32
C LEU A 45 32.52 5.09 15.18
N GLU A 46 32.44 6.37 15.56
CA GLU A 46 31.25 7.20 15.40
C GLU A 46 30.89 7.38 13.91
N GLN A 47 31.89 7.59 13.06
CA GLN A 47 31.69 7.73 11.62
C GLN A 47 31.18 6.40 11.01
N GLN A 48 31.80 5.28 11.38
CA GLN A 48 31.41 3.95 10.93
C GLN A 48 29.96 3.61 11.38
N ALA A 49 29.59 3.96 12.61
CA ALA A 49 28.26 3.78 13.13
C ALA A 49 27.22 4.62 12.35
N LYS A 50 27.56 5.88 11.99
CA LYS A 50 26.69 6.71 11.15
C LYS A 50 26.51 6.15 9.76
N GLU A 51 27.57 5.68 9.13
CA GLU A 51 27.52 5.08 7.80
C GLU A 51 26.67 3.78 7.81
N ALA A 52 26.86 2.94 8.82
CA ALA A 52 26.05 1.74 9.01
C ALA A 52 24.56 2.07 9.23
N ALA A 53 24.26 3.10 10.03
CA ALA A 53 22.87 3.54 10.25
C ALA A 53 22.22 4.08 8.96
N MET A 54 22.96 4.86 8.18
CA MET A 54 22.48 5.36 6.88
C MET A 54 22.26 4.23 5.87
N ALA A 55 23.13 3.23 5.84
CA ALA A 55 22.98 2.06 4.98
C ALA A 55 21.74 1.23 5.36
N ALA A 56 21.55 0.98 6.66
CA ALA A 56 20.38 0.27 7.18
C ALA A 56 19.07 1.02 6.88
N GLU A 57 19.07 2.35 7.03
CA GLU A 57 17.88 3.16 6.70
C GLU A 57 17.56 3.13 5.21
N LYS A 58 18.57 3.19 4.34
CA LYS A 58 18.37 3.07 2.89
C LYS A 58 17.83 1.69 2.49
N GLU A 59 18.33 0.63 3.12
CA GLU A 59 17.85 -0.74 2.90
C GLU A 59 16.39 -0.89 3.37
N ARG A 60 16.05 -0.33 4.53
CA ARG A 60 14.66 -0.30 5.03
C ARG A 60 13.72 0.41 4.06
N GLN A 61 14.10 1.59 3.56
CA GLN A 61 13.29 2.35 2.60
C GLN A 61 13.13 1.61 1.27
N ALA A 62 14.16 0.92 0.80
CA ALA A 62 14.08 0.10 -0.40
C ALA A 62 13.12 -1.09 -0.22
N ALA A 63 13.20 -1.76 0.94
CA ALA A 63 12.29 -2.87 1.27
C ALA A 63 10.83 -2.41 1.43
N GLU A 64 10.60 -1.24 2.05
CA GLU A 64 9.26 -0.65 2.17
C GLU A 64 8.68 -0.28 0.79
N LYS A 65 9.49 0.31 -0.08
CA LYS A 65 9.07 0.63 -1.45
C LYS A 65 8.72 -0.63 -2.24
N GLN A 66 9.56 -1.66 -2.18
CA GLN A 66 9.30 -2.95 -2.83
C GLN A 66 8.03 -3.61 -2.30
N ALA A 67 7.83 -3.60 -0.97
CA ALA A 67 6.61 -4.13 -0.39
C ALA A 67 5.34 -3.38 -0.85
N TYR A 68 5.45 -2.07 -1.03
CA TYR A 68 4.36 -1.25 -1.57
C TYR A 68 4.07 -1.62 -3.03
N GLU A 69 5.10 -1.73 -3.89
CA GLU A 69 4.95 -2.09 -5.29
C GLU A 69 4.31 -3.48 -5.46
N LEU A 70 4.69 -4.47 -4.65
CA LEU A 70 4.08 -5.80 -4.68
C LEU A 70 2.60 -5.78 -4.26
N ALA A 71 2.24 -4.94 -3.29
CA ALA A 71 0.86 -4.80 -2.85
C ALA A 71 -0.03 -4.10 -3.89
N ASP A 72 0.53 -3.40 -4.90
CA ASP A 72 -0.23 -2.78 -5.99
C ASP A 72 -1.00 -3.81 -6.83
N HIS A 73 -0.52 -5.05 -6.89
CA HIS A 73 -1.18 -6.14 -7.60
C HIS A 73 -2.40 -6.74 -6.87
N VAL A 74 -2.53 -6.48 -5.56
CA VAL A 74 -3.55 -7.10 -4.71
C VAL A 74 -4.68 -6.11 -4.44
N TYR A 75 -5.87 -6.41 -4.95
CA TYR A 75 -7.10 -5.68 -4.68
C TYR A 75 -7.89 -6.41 -3.59
N SER A 76 -7.96 -5.82 -2.38
CA SER A 76 -8.65 -6.41 -1.23
C SER A 76 -10.15 -6.34 -1.43
N HIS A 77 -10.73 -7.44 -1.94
CA HIS A 77 -12.13 -7.56 -2.36
C HIS A 77 -13.08 -7.35 -1.18
N ARG A 78 -13.72 -6.18 -1.13
CA ARG A 78 -14.58 -5.71 -0.04
C ARG A 78 -13.85 -5.58 1.30
N GLY A 79 -12.52 -5.31 1.26
CA GLY A 79 -11.61 -5.40 2.39
C GLY A 79 -11.04 -6.81 2.59
N ALA A 80 -10.51 -7.11 3.79
CA ALA A 80 -10.11 -8.47 4.16
C ALA A 80 -11.34 -9.33 4.52
N SER A 81 -12.18 -9.60 3.52
CA SER A 81 -13.52 -10.18 3.69
C SER A 81 -13.52 -11.67 4.05
N SER A 82 -12.36 -12.34 4.02
CA SER A 82 -12.20 -13.67 4.63
C SER A 82 -12.14 -13.63 6.16
N ASP A 83 -11.71 -12.49 6.73
CA ASP A 83 -11.46 -12.33 8.17
C ASP A 83 -12.56 -11.55 8.87
N GLU A 84 -13.15 -10.56 8.16
CA GLU A 84 -14.12 -9.61 8.69
C GLU A 84 -15.35 -9.52 7.78
N ILE A 85 -16.46 -8.97 8.27
CA ILE A 85 -17.64 -8.75 7.43
C ILE A 85 -17.29 -7.76 6.33
N GLU A 86 -17.58 -8.16 5.09
CA GLU A 86 -17.34 -7.36 3.89
C GLU A 86 -17.86 -5.93 3.98
N HIS A 87 -17.15 -4.98 3.37
CA HIS A 87 -17.57 -3.59 3.27
C HIS A 87 -17.78 -2.87 4.61
N THR A 88 -17.07 -3.30 5.65
CA THR A 88 -17.04 -2.64 6.96
C THR A 88 -15.69 -1.95 7.19
N PHE A 89 -15.66 -1.02 8.14
CA PHE A 89 -14.38 -0.46 8.57
C PHE A 89 -13.43 -1.51 9.15
N ALA A 90 -13.97 -2.56 9.82
CA ALA A 90 -13.15 -3.66 10.31
C ALA A 90 -12.43 -4.38 9.17
N ALA A 91 -13.15 -4.70 8.07
CA ALA A 91 -12.57 -5.35 6.90
C ALA A 91 -11.51 -4.47 6.21
N TYR A 92 -11.76 -3.18 6.07
CA TYR A 92 -10.79 -2.25 5.46
C TYR A 92 -9.56 -2.02 6.35
N ASP A 93 -9.75 -1.77 7.66
CA ASP A 93 -8.65 -1.64 8.62
C ASP A 93 -7.79 -2.92 8.65
N LYS A 94 -8.43 -4.09 8.59
CA LYS A 94 -7.73 -5.37 8.55
C LYS A 94 -6.91 -5.53 7.28
N ALA A 95 -7.46 -5.23 6.10
CA ALA A 95 -6.75 -5.27 4.83
C ALA A 95 -5.52 -4.35 4.84
N ILE A 96 -5.68 -3.11 5.35
CA ILE A 96 -4.58 -2.16 5.48
C ILE A 96 -3.51 -2.68 6.45
N ALA A 97 -3.91 -3.24 7.59
CA ALA A 97 -2.98 -3.83 8.57
C ALA A 97 -2.22 -5.06 8.02
N GLN A 98 -2.82 -5.79 7.07
CA GLN A 98 -2.19 -6.89 6.34
C GLN A 98 -1.24 -6.41 5.22
N GLY A 99 -1.18 -5.10 4.96
CA GLY A 99 -0.24 -4.47 4.02
C GLY A 99 -0.84 -4.06 2.67
N SER A 100 -2.16 -4.21 2.47
CA SER A 100 -2.82 -3.69 1.27
C SER A 100 -2.97 -2.17 1.35
N HIS A 101 -2.83 -1.53 0.19
CA HIS A 101 -3.23 -0.14 0.00
C HIS A 101 -4.32 0.01 -1.08
N ASN A 102 -4.82 -1.09 -1.62
CA ASN A 102 -5.92 -1.15 -2.58
C ASN A 102 -7.15 -1.78 -1.92
N ILE A 103 -8.14 -0.98 -1.56
CA ILE A 103 -9.40 -1.45 -0.96
C ILE A 103 -10.54 -1.32 -1.97
N GLU A 104 -11.32 -2.37 -2.09
CA GLU A 104 -12.42 -2.38 -3.06
C GLU A 104 -13.75 -2.09 -2.38
N GLN A 105 -14.62 -1.35 -3.10
CA GLN A 105 -15.98 -1.00 -2.71
C GLN A 105 -16.97 -1.19 -3.84
N ASP A 106 -18.16 -1.67 -3.48
CA ASP A 106 -19.33 -1.76 -4.35
C ASP A 106 -20.34 -0.66 -4.00
N LEU A 107 -20.76 0.18 -4.94
CA LEU A 107 -21.66 1.29 -4.68
C LEU A 107 -23.08 1.02 -5.14
N VAL A 108 -24.00 1.26 -4.22
CA VAL A 108 -25.45 1.30 -4.44
C VAL A 108 -25.98 2.69 -4.07
N ILE A 109 -27.08 3.11 -4.69
CA ILE A 109 -27.68 4.43 -4.44
C ILE A 109 -28.97 4.31 -3.63
N SER A 110 -29.16 5.22 -2.65
CA SER A 110 -30.41 5.33 -1.88
C SER A 110 -31.51 6.06 -2.65
N ALA A 111 -32.73 6.05 -2.12
CA ALA A 111 -33.84 6.86 -2.64
C ALA A 111 -33.51 8.35 -2.61
N ASP A 112 -32.73 8.81 -1.64
CA ASP A 112 -32.34 10.20 -1.46
C ASP A 112 -31.14 10.62 -2.32
N GLY A 113 -30.46 9.66 -3.00
CA GLY A 113 -29.31 9.93 -3.88
C GLY A 113 -27.96 9.78 -3.22
N THR A 114 -27.90 9.25 -2.01
CA THR A 114 -26.62 8.98 -1.31
C THR A 114 -26.05 7.64 -1.75
N LEU A 115 -24.72 7.59 -1.94
CA LEU A 115 -24.00 6.37 -2.27
C LEU A 115 -23.62 5.61 -0.99
N TYR A 116 -24.15 4.41 -0.87
CA TYR A 116 -23.84 3.44 0.17
C TYR A 116 -22.99 2.31 -0.39
N ILE A 117 -22.30 1.60 0.50
CA ILE A 117 -21.39 0.52 0.13
C ILE A 117 -22.06 -0.82 0.42
N SER A 118 -22.37 -1.57 -0.64
CA SER A 118 -22.95 -2.90 -0.58
C SER A 118 -22.79 -3.63 -1.91
N HIS A 119 -22.42 -4.92 -1.85
CA HIS A 119 -22.34 -5.74 -3.06
C HIS A 119 -23.72 -6.00 -3.68
N ASP A 120 -24.70 -6.31 -2.85
CA ASP A 120 -26.05 -6.61 -3.32
C ASP A 120 -26.86 -5.32 -3.45
N LEU A 121 -27.78 -5.30 -4.41
CA LEU A 121 -28.71 -4.18 -4.60
C LEU A 121 -29.78 -4.11 -3.49
N THR A 122 -29.85 -5.15 -2.63
CA THR A 122 -30.74 -5.21 -1.47
C THR A 122 -29.95 -5.43 -0.19
N SER A 123 -30.48 -4.93 0.93
CA SER A 123 -29.84 -5.02 2.24
C SER A 123 -30.03 -6.36 2.96
N ASP A 124 -30.82 -7.29 2.37
CA ASP A 124 -31.24 -8.52 3.05
C ASP A 124 -30.08 -9.40 3.51
N ARG A 125 -29.04 -9.60 2.67
CA ARG A 125 -27.89 -10.44 3.02
C ARG A 125 -26.97 -9.77 4.06
N ILE A 126 -26.69 -8.49 3.88
CA ILE A 126 -25.71 -7.79 4.73
C ILE A 126 -26.31 -7.36 6.08
N ALA A 127 -27.61 -7.03 6.11
CA ALA A 127 -28.30 -6.53 7.31
C ALA A 127 -29.45 -7.45 7.78
N GLY A 128 -29.71 -8.59 7.13
CA GLY A 128 -30.74 -9.56 7.50
C GLY A 128 -32.18 -9.09 7.22
N SER A 129 -32.38 -7.88 6.75
CA SER A 129 -33.70 -7.30 6.43
C SER A 129 -33.52 -5.98 5.68
N GLY A 130 -34.61 -5.48 5.11
CA GLY A 130 -34.68 -4.15 4.49
C GLY A 130 -35.32 -4.16 3.13
N GLY A 131 -34.60 -4.43 2.06
CA GLY A 131 -35.05 -4.40 0.67
C GLY A 131 -34.08 -3.66 -0.24
N ALA A 132 -34.55 -3.20 -1.39
CA ALA A 132 -33.73 -2.53 -2.39
C ALA A 132 -33.24 -1.17 -1.87
N PHE A 133 -31.94 -0.96 -1.87
CA PHE A 133 -31.31 0.31 -1.45
C PHE A 133 -31.90 1.52 -2.19
N SER A 134 -32.12 1.38 -3.50
CA SER A 134 -32.72 2.44 -4.33
C SER A 134 -34.14 2.87 -3.94
N SER A 135 -34.81 2.09 -3.11
CA SER A 135 -36.15 2.37 -2.58
C SER A 135 -36.17 2.81 -1.12
N MET A 136 -35.01 2.81 -0.45
CA MET A 136 -34.85 3.18 0.95
C MET A 136 -34.30 4.59 1.08
N THR A 137 -34.83 5.37 2.04
CA THR A 137 -34.25 6.67 2.40
C THR A 137 -32.95 6.47 3.17
N ASP A 138 -32.12 7.51 3.22
CA ASP A 138 -30.87 7.51 4.02
C ASP A 138 -31.15 7.14 5.49
N SER A 139 -32.20 7.71 6.08
CA SER A 139 -32.59 7.40 7.47
C SER A 139 -32.94 5.93 7.69
N GLN A 140 -33.51 5.26 6.68
CA GLN A 140 -33.82 3.83 6.75
C GLN A 140 -32.57 2.98 6.65
N ILE A 141 -31.62 3.34 5.76
CA ILE A 141 -30.36 2.62 5.60
C ILE A 141 -29.44 2.86 6.80
N ASP A 142 -29.35 4.08 7.31
CA ASP A 142 -28.55 4.44 8.49
C ASP A 142 -29.03 3.72 9.78
N ALA A 143 -30.25 3.20 9.79
CA ALA A 143 -30.79 2.38 10.89
C ALA A 143 -30.44 0.89 10.76
N LEU A 144 -29.92 0.45 9.61
CA LEU A 144 -29.48 -0.93 9.40
C LEU A 144 -28.10 -1.17 9.98
N THR A 145 -27.85 -2.40 10.41
CA THR A 145 -26.53 -2.87 10.82
C THR A 145 -26.24 -4.25 10.26
N THR A 146 -24.96 -4.56 10.10
CA THR A 146 -24.50 -5.90 9.85
C THR A 146 -24.77 -6.84 11.03
N SER A 147 -24.54 -8.13 10.88
CA SER A 147 -24.77 -9.15 11.92
C SER A 147 -23.93 -8.93 13.19
N ASP A 148 -22.81 -8.22 13.10
CA ASP A 148 -21.92 -7.85 14.21
C ASP A 148 -22.16 -6.41 14.72
N GLY A 149 -23.21 -5.72 14.22
CA GLY A 149 -23.62 -4.40 14.68
C GLY A 149 -22.90 -3.22 14.03
N GLN A 150 -22.11 -3.42 12.97
CA GLN A 150 -21.50 -2.33 12.22
C GLN A 150 -22.51 -1.66 11.28
N LYS A 151 -22.30 -0.37 10.99
CA LYS A 151 -23.16 0.39 10.05
C LYS A 151 -22.89 -0.01 8.60
N ILE A 152 -23.91 0.16 7.76
CA ILE A 152 -23.73 0.21 6.31
C ILE A 152 -23.08 1.55 5.98
N LEU A 153 -21.87 1.51 5.40
CA LEU A 153 -21.07 2.70 5.16
C LEU A 153 -21.55 3.49 3.94
N LYS A 154 -21.38 4.81 4.01
CA LYS A 154 -21.44 5.71 2.85
C LYS A 154 -20.03 5.82 2.23
N LEU A 155 -19.95 6.10 0.93
CA LEU A 155 -18.67 6.39 0.28
C LEU A 155 -17.96 7.57 0.96
N SER A 156 -18.71 8.59 1.38
CA SER A 156 -18.18 9.73 2.15
C SER A 156 -17.53 9.33 3.46
N ASP A 157 -18.10 8.35 4.19
CA ASP A 157 -17.55 7.89 5.48
C ASP A 157 -16.17 7.24 5.29
N VAL A 158 -15.99 6.53 4.17
CA VAL A 158 -14.72 5.89 3.81
C VAL A 158 -13.68 6.93 3.42
N PHE A 159 -14.06 7.94 2.62
CA PHE A 159 -13.17 9.04 2.27
C PHE A 159 -12.81 9.92 3.48
N ASP A 160 -13.75 10.16 4.40
CA ASP A 160 -13.48 10.88 5.66
C ASP A 160 -12.46 10.14 6.52
N LYS A 161 -12.49 8.80 6.55
CA LYS A 161 -11.60 8.00 7.40
C LYS A 161 -10.22 7.82 6.79
N TYR A 162 -10.11 7.46 5.53
CA TYR A 162 -8.84 7.05 4.93
C TYR A 162 -8.19 8.12 4.05
N GLY A 163 -8.96 9.06 3.52
CA GLY A 163 -8.46 10.15 2.66
C GLY A 163 -7.64 9.61 1.51
N LYS A 164 -6.44 10.16 1.31
CA LYS A 164 -5.51 9.75 0.24
C LYS A 164 -4.47 8.72 0.69
N SER A 165 -4.68 8.05 1.82
CA SER A 165 -3.73 7.04 2.34
C SER A 165 -3.83 5.68 1.66
N VAL A 166 -4.90 5.43 0.90
CA VAL A 166 -5.17 4.20 0.15
C VAL A 166 -5.65 4.52 -1.26
N LYS A 167 -5.61 3.54 -2.15
CA LYS A 167 -6.30 3.54 -3.43
C LYS A 167 -7.65 2.85 -3.30
N TYR A 168 -8.61 3.29 -4.05
CA TYR A 168 -9.99 2.81 -4.03
C TYR A 168 -10.34 2.17 -5.35
N ILE A 169 -10.76 0.89 -5.32
CA ILE A 169 -11.26 0.19 -6.49
C ILE A 169 -12.78 0.18 -6.37
N ILE A 170 -13.47 1.04 -7.11
CA ILE A 170 -14.89 1.34 -6.88
C ILE A 170 -15.77 0.80 -7.99
N GLU A 171 -16.64 -0.18 -7.67
CA GLU A 171 -17.66 -0.67 -8.59
C GLU A 171 -18.94 0.18 -8.52
N LEU A 172 -19.36 0.72 -9.65
CA LEU A 172 -20.71 1.23 -9.81
C LEU A 172 -21.64 0.06 -10.18
N LYS A 173 -22.57 -0.29 -9.27
CA LYS A 173 -23.54 -1.38 -9.50
C LYS A 173 -24.63 -1.03 -10.51
N SER A 174 -24.68 0.22 -10.97
CA SER A 174 -25.62 0.71 -11.98
C SER A 174 -24.94 1.76 -12.87
N SER A 175 -25.31 1.77 -14.15
CA SER A 175 -24.90 2.78 -15.13
C SER A 175 -25.93 3.91 -15.30
N ASP A 176 -26.94 3.98 -14.44
CA ASP A 176 -27.91 5.08 -14.52
C ASP A 176 -27.23 6.42 -14.17
N SER A 177 -27.70 7.51 -14.84
CA SER A 177 -27.10 8.85 -14.70
C SER A 177 -27.11 9.35 -13.26
N ARG A 178 -28.10 8.96 -12.46
CA ARG A 178 -28.21 9.38 -11.06
C ARG A 178 -27.08 8.79 -10.21
N THR A 179 -26.71 7.52 -10.46
CA THR A 179 -25.56 6.87 -9.79
C THR A 179 -24.24 7.51 -10.24
N VAL A 180 -24.06 7.75 -11.54
CA VAL A 180 -22.85 8.38 -12.09
C VAL A 180 -22.70 9.82 -11.58
N ASP A 181 -23.77 10.60 -11.57
CA ASP A 181 -23.74 11.99 -11.07
C ASP A 181 -23.43 12.04 -9.56
N ALA A 182 -24.08 11.18 -8.76
CA ALA A 182 -23.79 11.08 -7.32
C ALA A 182 -22.32 10.68 -7.04
N PHE A 183 -21.77 9.77 -7.85
CA PHE A 183 -20.35 9.39 -7.73
C PHE A 183 -19.44 10.57 -8.02
N ARG A 184 -19.69 11.31 -9.09
CA ARG A 184 -18.92 12.50 -9.45
C ARG A 184 -18.97 13.55 -8.34
N ASP A 185 -20.16 13.85 -7.82
CA ASP A 185 -20.35 14.84 -6.76
C ASP A 185 -19.50 14.52 -5.51
N VAL A 186 -19.43 13.23 -5.12
CA VAL A 186 -18.63 12.81 -3.97
C VAL A 186 -17.14 12.83 -4.32
N VAL A 187 -16.72 12.35 -5.49
CA VAL A 187 -15.31 12.33 -5.92
C VAL A 187 -14.76 13.76 -5.99
N ASP A 188 -15.49 14.71 -6.60
CA ASP A 188 -15.09 16.09 -6.73
C ASP A 188 -15.05 16.80 -5.37
N LYS A 189 -16.07 16.57 -4.51
CA LYS A 189 -16.13 17.14 -3.17
C LYS A 189 -14.92 16.78 -2.31
N TYR A 190 -14.43 15.55 -2.42
CA TYR A 190 -13.31 15.03 -1.62
C TYR A 190 -11.97 15.12 -2.36
N ASP A 191 -11.92 15.57 -3.60
CA ASP A 191 -10.71 15.63 -4.45
C ASP A 191 -10.01 14.27 -4.55
N MET A 192 -10.77 13.21 -4.88
CA MET A 192 -10.30 11.82 -4.85
C MET A 192 -10.01 11.21 -6.22
N LYS A 193 -10.17 11.94 -7.31
CA LYS A 193 -10.05 11.43 -8.69
C LYS A 193 -8.75 10.65 -8.95
N ASP A 194 -7.63 11.07 -8.33
CA ASP A 194 -6.31 10.47 -8.53
C ASP A 194 -6.07 9.23 -7.62
N GLN A 195 -7.04 8.88 -6.77
CA GLN A 195 -6.97 7.75 -5.84
C GLN A 195 -7.88 6.59 -6.25
N ILE A 196 -8.59 6.70 -7.38
CA ILE A 196 -9.65 5.77 -7.75
C ILE A 196 -9.32 5.04 -9.04
N VAL A 197 -9.56 3.73 -9.04
CA VAL A 197 -9.84 2.91 -10.22
C VAL A 197 -11.34 2.65 -10.22
N VAL A 198 -12.07 3.16 -11.21
CA VAL A 198 -13.51 2.91 -11.32
C VAL A 198 -13.77 1.63 -12.10
N GLN A 199 -14.70 0.80 -11.62
CA GLN A 199 -15.08 -0.43 -12.30
C GLN A 199 -16.59 -0.53 -12.50
N CYS A 200 -16.99 -1.23 -13.55
CA CYS A 200 -18.39 -1.51 -13.84
C CYS A 200 -18.55 -2.73 -14.77
N LEU A 201 -19.67 -3.44 -14.63
CA LEU A 201 -20.15 -4.47 -15.58
C LEU A 201 -20.76 -3.86 -16.86
N GLU A 202 -21.14 -2.59 -16.78
CA GLU A 202 -21.81 -1.88 -17.87
C GLU A 202 -20.90 -0.79 -18.43
N LEU A 203 -20.50 -0.94 -19.68
CA LEU A 203 -19.58 0.00 -20.35
C LEU A 203 -20.10 1.44 -20.41
N GLN A 204 -21.42 1.65 -20.30
CA GLN A 204 -21.99 3.00 -20.38
C GLN A 204 -21.49 3.89 -19.24
N ALA A 205 -21.46 3.39 -17.99
CA ALA A 205 -20.94 4.16 -16.86
C ALA A 205 -19.47 4.56 -17.05
N LEU A 206 -18.63 3.63 -17.53
CA LEU A 206 -17.22 3.91 -17.79
C LEU A 206 -17.04 4.95 -18.92
N LYS A 207 -17.86 4.86 -19.96
CA LYS A 207 -17.86 5.83 -21.06
C LYS A 207 -18.30 7.23 -20.59
N ASP A 208 -19.32 7.31 -19.76
CA ASP A 208 -19.81 8.58 -19.23
C ASP A 208 -18.75 9.24 -18.32
N LEU A 209 -18.04 8.43 -17.52
CA LEU A 209 -16.96 8.90 -16.67
C LEU A 209 -15.69 9.31 -17.44
N GLU A 210 -15.46 8.75 -18.63
CA GLU A 210 -14.35 9.17 -19.50
C GLU A 210 -14.43 10.66 -19.85
N GLU A 211 -15.64 11.19 -20.05
CA GLU A 211 -15.84 12.61 -20.38
C GLU A 211 -15.40 13.55 -19.23
N TYR A 212 -15.48 13.09 -17.99
CA TYR A 212 -15.19 13.89 -16.79
C TYR A 212 -13.82 13.61 -16.18
N TYR A 213 -13.38 12.34 -16.25
CA TYR A 213 -12.15 11.83 -15.63
C TYR A 213 -11.36 11.00 -16.64
N PRO A 214 -10.79 11.59 -17.69
CA PRO A 214 -10.04 10.83 -18.71
C PRO A 214 -8.80 10.13 -18.14
N ASP A 215 -8.19 10.68 -17.08
CA ASP A 215 -7.01 10.11 -16.44
C ASP A 215 -7.33 9.12 -15.30
N MET A 216 -8.61 8.92 -14.94
CA MET A 216 -9.02 7.92 -13.95
C MET A 216 -9.05 6.55 -14.59
N PRO A 217 -8.26 5.55 -14.12
CA PRO A 217 -8.29 4.22 -14.71
C PRO A 217 -9.68 3.56 -14.63
N LYS A 218 -10.09 2.94 -15.73
CA LYS A 218 -11.40 2.31 -15.90
C LYS A 218 -11.25 0.82 -16.11
N LEU A 219 -11.76 0.04 -15.17
CA LEU A 219 -11.78 -1.41 -15.20
C LEU A 219 -13.15 -1.91 -15.69
N TYR A 220 -13.16 -2.60 -16.81
CA TYR A 220 -14.34 -3.28 -17.32
C TYR A 220 -14.43 -4.70 -16.78
N ILE A 221 -15.46 -5.00 -16.00
CA ILE A 221 -15.69 -6.32 -15.42
C ILE A 221 -16.37 -7.22 -16.46
N VAL A 222 -15.72 -8.33 -16.83
CA VAL A 222 -16.22 -9.27 -17.84
C VAL A 222 -16.49 -10.66 -17.27
N LYS A 223 -17.57 -11.30 -17.73
CA LYS A 223 -18.01 -12.62 -17.26
C LYS A 223 -17.85 -13.73 -18.30
N ASP A 224 -17.69 -13.36 -19.58
CA ASP A 224 -17.60 -14.27 -20.71
C ASP A 224 -16.64 -13.75 -21.80
N GLN A 225 -16.24 -14.63 -22.73
CA GLN A 225 -15.28 -14.32 -23.78
C GLN A 225 -15.77 -13.23 -24.72
N SER A 226 -17.08 -13.16 -25.01
CA SER A 226 -17.65 -12.13 -25.89
C SER A 226 -17.51 -10.74 -25.29
N SER A 227 -17.79 -10.60 -24.01
CA SER A 227 -17.59 -9.33 -23.26
C SER A 227 -16.11 -8.96 -23.18
N PHE A 228 -15.21 -9.95 -23.00
CA PHE A 228 -13.75 -9.75 -23.01
C PHE A 228 -13.31 -9.20 -24.36
N ASP A 229 -13.58 -9.90 -25.46
CA ASP A 229 -13.18 -9.48 -26.79
C ASP A 229 -13.77 -8.10 -27.18
N TYR A 230 -15.00 -7.80 -26.74
CA TYR A 230 -15.63 -6.50 -26.93
C TYR A 230 -14.97 -5.40 -26.12
N GLY A 231 -14.62 -5.66 -24.87
CA GLY A 231 -13.91 -4.72 -23.99
C GLY A 231 -12.56 -4.30 -24.53
N LEU A 232 -11.81 -5.23 -25.15
CA LEU A 232 -10.52 -4.95 -25.78
C LEU A 232 -10.61 -3.86 -26.86
N THR A 233 -11.77 -3.68 -27.48
CA THR A 233 -11.98 -2.68 -28.56
C THR A 233 -12.26 -1.26 -28.01
N LYS A 234 -12.39 -1.05 -26.70
CA LYS A 234 -12.80 0.23 -26.11
C LYS A 234 -11.58 1.04 -25.68
N GLU A 235 -11.39 2.22 -26.27
CA GLU A 235 -10.25 3.10 -25.98
C GLU A 235 -10.30 3.64 -24.54
N TYR A 236 -11.49 3.84 -23.99
CA TYR A 236 -11.70 4.33 -22.63
C TYR A 236 -11.67 3.23 -21.54
N VAL A 237 -11.32 2.01 -21.88
CA VAL A 237 -11.11 0.93 -20.91
C VAL A 237 -9.61 0.74 -20.77
N ASP A 238 -9.09 0.85 -19.58
CA ASP A 238 -7.66 0.70 -19.27
C ASP A 238 -7.34 -0.72 -18.78
N ILE A 239 -8.29 -1.32 -18.03
CA ILE A 239 -8.11 -2.61 -17.37
C ILE A 239 -9.26 -3.54 -17.75
N ILE A 240 -8.96 -4.80 -18.12
CA ILE A 240 -9.97 -5.84 -18.32
C ILE A 240 -9.97 -6.78 -17.12
N GLY A 241 -11.04 -6.72 -16.32
CA GLY A 241 -11.25 -7.58 -15.15
C GLY A 241 -11.98 -8.87 -15.49
N VAL A 242 -11.28 -9.97 -15.63
CA VAL A 242 -11.86 -11.26 -16.04
C VAL A 242 -12.27 -12.09 -14.85
N ARG A 243 -13.41 -12.80 -14.99
CA ARG A 243 -13.75 -13.88 -14.05
C ARG A 243 -12.72 -15.00 -14.17
N LYS A 244 -12.33 -15.63 -13.05
CA LYS A 244 -11.25 -16.64 -12.98
C LYS A 244 -11.34 -17.79 -13.99
N ASN A 245 -12.54 -18.12 -14.48
CA ASN A 245 -12.71 -19.13 -15.53
C ASN A 245 -12.26 -18.68 -16.93
N LEU A 246 -12.01 -17.39 -17.12
CA LEU A 246 -11.44 -16.80 -18.36
C LEU A 246 -9.95 -16.51 -18.20
N MET A 247 -9.37 -16.75 -17.03
CA MET A 247 -7.96 -16.54 -16.76
C MET A 247 -7.12 -17.52 -17.58
N SER A 248 -6.29 -17.01 -18.47
CA SER A 248 -5.36 -17.78 -19.29
C SER A 248 -4.26 -16.88 -19.83
N SER A 249 -3.06 -17.41 -20.07
CA SER A 249 -1.96 -16.65 -20.69
C SER A 249 -2.39 -16.04 -22.04
N SER A 250 -3.19 -16.77 -22.82
CA SER A 250 -3.69 -16.23 -24.09
C SER A 250 -4.59 -15.00 -23.94
N ASN A 251 -5.43 -14.92 -22.92
CA ASN A 251 -6.26 -13.73 -22.67
C ASN A 251 -5.43 -12.60 -22.05
N CYS A 252 -4.47 -12.93 -21.20
CA CYS A 252 -3.52 -11.97 -20.63
C CYS A 252 -2.69 -11.30 -21.75
N ASP A 253 -2.05 -12.11 -22.61
CA ASP A 253 -1.28 -11.61 -23.76
C ASP A 253 -2.14 -10.73 -24.68
N LYS A 254 -3.40 -11.13 -24.97
CA LYS A 254 -4.31 -10.32 -25.81
C LYS A 254 -4.66 -8.97 -25.17
N ALA A 255 -4.84 -8.89 -23.84
CA ALA A 255 -5.08 -7.63 -23.16
C ALA A 255 -3.86 -6.72 -23.28
N HIS A 256 -2.66 -7.25 -23.01
CA HIS A 256 -1.41 -6.53 -23.13
C HIS A 256 -1.11 -6.08 -24.58
N ASP A 257 -1.37 -6.93 -25.58
CA ASP A 257 -1.24 -6.59 -27.00
C ASP A 257 -2.16 -5.42 -27.41
N CYS A 258 -3.29 -5.25 -26.69
CA CYS A 258 -4.21 -4.12 -26.86
C CYS A 258 -3.87 -2.91 -25.97
N GLY A 259 -2.75 -2.95 -25.22
CA GLY A 259 -2.33 -1.89 -24.30
C GLY A 259 -3.22 -1.77 -23.07
N LYS A 260 -3.80 -2.86 -22.60
CA LYS A 260 -4.69 -2.90 -21.43
C LYS A 260 -4.11 -3.82 -20.36
N ASP A 261 -4.26 -3.40 -19.09
CA ASP A 261 -3.95 -4.25 -17.95
C ASP A 261 -4.94 -5.41 -17.82
N PHE A 262 -4.42 -6.55 -17.38
CA PHE A 262 -5.21 -7.76 -17.15
C PHE A 262 -5.42 -7.98 -15.65
N ASN A 263 -6.69 -7.93 -15.24
CA ASN A 263 -7.10 -8.19 -13.85
C ASN A 263 -7.94 -9.48 -13.79
N ALA A 264 -7.86 -10.20 -12.68
CA ALA A 264 -8.67 -11.42 -12.44
C ALA A 264 -9.46 -11.35 -11.14
N TRP A 265 -10.68 -11.91 -11.11
CA TRP A 265 -11.55 -11.93 -9.94
C TRP A 265 -12.34 -13.21 -9.79
N THR A 266 -12.68 -13.68 -8.63
CA THR A 266 -12.03 -13.44 -7.33
C THR A 266 -11.17 -14.66 -7.06
N LEU A 267 -9.90 -14.47 -6.70
CA LEU A 267 -8.90 -15.52 -6.51
C LEU A 267 -8.70 -15.76 -5.02
N ASP A 268 -9.10 -16.91 -4.52
CA ASP A 268 -9.13 -17.19 -3.09
C ASP A 268 -8.26 -18.38 -2.68
N THR A 269 -7.64 -19.06 -3.62
CA THR A 269 -6.72 -20.17 -3.35
C THR A 269 -5.30 -19.82 -3.78
N ASP A 270 -4.30 -20.41 -3.11
CA ASP A 270 -2.89 -20.25 -3.46
C ASP A 270 -2.65 -20.56 -4.95
N ASP A 271 -3.22 -21.65 -5.46
CA ASP A 271 -3.04 -22.08 -6.85
C ASP A 271 -3.61 -21.05 -7.84
N GLU A 272 -4.76 -20.44 -7.56
CA GLU A 272 -5.36 -19.39 -8.38
C GLU A 272 -4.48 -18.14 -8.41
N ILE A 273 -4.00 -17.69 -7.24
CA ILE A 273 -3.14 -16.52 -7.10
C ILE A 273 -1.79 -16.76 -7.76
N ILE A 274 -1.12 -17.89 -7.48
CA ILE A 274 0.16 -18.25 -8.10
C ILE A 274 0.02 -18.34 -9.63
N SER A 275 -1.11 -18.87 -10.12
CA SER A 275 -1.37 -18.93 -11.56
C SER A 275 -1.50 -17.54 -12.19
N ALA A 276 -2.16 -16.59 -11.51
CA ALA A 276 -2.26 -15.20 -11.96
C ALA A 276 -0.89 -14.51 -11.98
N ILE A 277 -0.09 -14.66 -10.92
CA ILE A 277 1.28 -14.12 -10.86
C ILE A 277 2.13 -14.67 -12.02
N LYS A 278 2.16 -15.98 -12.20
CA LYS A 278 2.97 -16.64 -13.24
C LYS A 278 2.53 -16.35 -14.67
N MET A 279 1.28 -16.00 -14.91
CA MET A 279 0.84 -15.59 -16.24
C MET A 279 1.05 -14.10 -16.52
N GLY A 280 1.53 -13.33 -15.55
CA GLY A 280 1.79 -11.90 -15.70
C GLY A 280 0.54 -11.03 -15.55
N ALA A 281 -0.48 -11.47 -14.78
CA ALA A 281 -1.62 -10.61 -14.46
C ALA A 281 -1.15 -9.37 -13.70
N ASP A 282 -1.67 -8.19 -14.09
CA ASP A 282 -1.26 -6.91 -13.50
C ASP A 282 -1.86 -6.70 -12.12
N SER A 283 -3.06 -7.25 -11.89
CA SER A 283 -3.72 -7.21 -10.59
C SER A 283 -4.78 -8.31 -10.47
N TYR A 284 -5.27 -8.52 -9.26
CA TYR A 284 -6.40 -9.43 -9.02
C TYR A 284 -7.12 -9.10 -7.71
N PHE A 285 -8.39 -9.49 -7.65
CA PHE A 285 -9.20 -9.40 -6.44
C PHE A 285 -9.10 -10.67 -5.62
N THR A 286 -8.97 -10.52 -4.31
CA THR A 286 -8.96 -11.63 -3.35
C THR A 286 -9.66 -11.27 -2.04
N ASN A 287 -10.29 -12.26 -1.41
CA ASN A 287 -10.81 -12.14 -0.05
C ASN A 287 -9.70 -12.37 1.01
N HIS A 288 -8.56 -12.97 0.62
CA HIS A 288 -7.43 -13.36 1.48
C HIS A 288 -6.23 -12.44 1.27
N THR A 289 -6.35 -11.20 1.72
CA THR A 289 -5.35 -10.13 1.49
C THR A 289 -3.96 -10.48 1.97
N ASP A 290 -3.82 -11.00 3.22
CA ASP A 290 -2.55 -11.39 3.81
C ASP A 290 -1.83 -12.47 3.01
N ARG A 291 -2.57 -13.52 2.66
CA ARG A 291 -2.03 -14.64 1.89
C ARG A 291 -1.59 -14.21 0.49
N ALA A 292 -2.36 -13.35 -0.15
CA ALA A 292 -2.02 -12.81 -1.48
C ALA A 292 -0.72 -12.02 -1.45
N ILE A 293 -0.54 -11.15 -0.45
CA ILE A 293 0.69 -10.35 -0.29
C ILE A 293 1.91 -11.24 0.02
N GLU A 294 1.74 -12.33 0.78
CA GLU A 294 2.82 -13.31 0.99
C GLU A 294 3.23 -13.98 -0.33
N LEU A 295 2.25 -14.41 -1.14
CA LEU A 295 2.50 -15.07 -2.42
C LEU A 295 3.14 -14.12 -3.45
N GLU A 296 2.73 -12.84 -3.48
CA GLU A 296 3.40 -11.83 -4.30
C GLU A 296 4.89 -11.72 -3.96
N LYS A 297 5.22 -11.65 -2.66
CA LYS A 297 6.63 -11.61 -2.20
C LYS A 297 7.40 -12.88 -2.56
N GLU A 298 6.75 -14.04 -2.50
CA GLU A 298 7.39 -15.33 -2.77
C GLU A 298 7.66 -15.56 -4.26
N TYR A 299 6.68 -15.22 -5.12
CA TYR A 299 6.71 -15.62 -6.52
C TYR A 299 7.12 -14.52 -7.49
N ARG A 300 6.72 -13.25 -7.26
CA ARG A 300 7.08 -12.16 -8.18
C ARG A 300 8.52 -11.66 -7.97
N ASN A 301 9.08 -11.72 -6.76
CA ASN A 301 10.49 -11.38 -6.51
C ASN A 301 11.50 -12.39 -7.07
N ASN A 302 11.08 -13.61 -7.43
CA ASN A 302 11.98 -14.64 -7.93
C ASN A 302 12.10 -14.65 -9.47
N GLU A 303 11.45 -13.71 -10.17
CA GLU A 303 11.49 -13.59 -11.64
C GLU A 303 12.47 -12.51 -12.14
N GLU A 304 13.19 -11.80 -11.24
CA GLU A 304 14.34 -10.92 -11.53
C GLU A 304 15.67 -11.68 -11.42
#